data_8cb0ef6891d41661782ea88fab548c1c
#
_entry.id   8cb0ef6891d41661782ea88fab548c1c
#
_cell.length_a   1.000
_cell.length_b   1.000
_cell.length_c   1.000
_cell.angle_alpha   90.00
_cell.angle_beta   90.00
_cell.angle_gamma   90.00
#
_symmetry.space_group_name_H-M   'P 1'
#
loop_
_entity.id
_entity.type
_entity.pdbx_description
1 polymer ?
#
loop_
_entity_poly.entity_id
_entity_poly.type
_entity_poly.pdbx_seq_one_letter_code
_entity_poly.pdbx_strand_id
1 'polypeptide(L)'
;MKIYISQELENGYEHWKKIFDSLESQRQEVGINTIVVACEAENSNKMHCIMEIPSMEVIKEFMTRPENQEAMKKAGVKMEGRAMIPLAG
;
A
#
# COMPACT_ATOMS: atom_id res chain seq x y z
N MET A 1 7.34 -1.19 13.86
CA MET A 1 7.41 -2.51 13.22
C MET A 1 7.35 -2.36 11.71
N LYS A 2 7.87 -3.33 10.98
CA LYS A 2 7.83 -3.30 9.51
C LYS A 2 6.78 -4.24 8.98
N ILE A 3 6.18 -3.88 7.85
CA ILE A 3 5.21 -4.72 7.17
C ILE A 3 5.53 -4.77 5.68
N TYR A 4 5.44 -5.96 5.11
CA TYR A 4 5.53 -6.16 3.67
C TYR A 4 4.12 -6.26 3.10
N ILE A 5 3.85 -5.50 2.04
CA ILE A 5 2.55 -5.51 1.36
C ILE A 5 2.79 -5.73 -0.13
N SER A 6 2.02 -6.63 -0.73
CA SER A 6 1.96 -6.74 -2.19
C SER A 6 0.52 -6.70 -2.65
N GLN A 7 0.31 -6.15 -3.84
CA GLN A 7 -1.03 -5.99 -4.42
C GLN A 7 -0.95 -6.19 -5.92
N GLU A 8 -2.00 -6.76 -6.47
CA GLU A 8 -2.16 -6.83 -7.92
C GLU A 8 -2.97 -5.63 -8.38
N LEU A 9 -2.57 -5.05 -9.51
CA LEU A 9 -3.14 -3.81 -10.03
C LEU A 9 -3.82 -4.07 -11.36
N GLU A 10 -4.88 -3.30 -11.64
CA GLU A 10 -5.59 -3.39 -12.92
C GLU A 10 -5.04 -2.44 -13.98
N ASN A 11 -4.50 -1.30 -13.53
CA ASN A 11 -4.16 -0.19 -14.43
C ASN A 11 -2.69 0.21 -14.40
N GLY A 12 -1.83 -0.66 -13.88
CA GLY A 12 -0.40 -0.44 -13.87
C GLY A 12 0.11 0.33 -12.66
N TYR A 13 1.41 0.23 -12.45
CA TYR A 13 2.08 0.80 -11.30
C TYR A 13 2.05 2.34 -11.31
N GLU A 14 2.27 2.97 -12.45
CA GLU A 14 2.33 4.43 -12.51
C GLU A 14 1.01 5.08 -12.12
N HIS A 15 -0.10 4.52 -12.59
CA HIS A 15 -1.43 5.00 -12.20
C HIS A 15 -1.65 4.83 -10.70
N TRP A 16 -1.33 3.66 -10.17
CA TRP A 16 -1.43 3.36 -8.75
C TRP A 16 -0.56 4.29 -7.92
N LYS A 17 0.68 4.52 -8.37
CA LYS A 17 1.67 5.31 -7.63
C LYS A 17 1.22 6.76 -7.45
N LYS A 18 0.58 7.35 -8.45
CA LYS A 18 0.05 8.71 -8.35
C LYS A 18 -0.95 8.83 -7.20
N ILE A 19 -1.85 7.86 -7.10
CA ILE A 19 -2.87 7.86 -6.04
C ILE A 19 -2.23 7.56 -4.69
N PHE A 20 -1.31 6.61 -4.66
CA PHE A 20 -0.54 6.28 -3.46
C PHE A 20 0.19 7.51 -2.92
N ASP A 21 0.87 8.27 -3.78
CA ASP A 21 1.59 9.47 -3.39
C ASP A 21 0.66 10.57 -2.87
N SER A 22 -0.54 10.66 -3.39
CA SER A 22 -1.51 11.66 -2.94
C SER A 22 -1.96 11.43 -1.50
N LEU A 23 -1.74 10.24 -0.95
CA LEU A 23 -2.10 9.89 0.42
C LEU A 23 -0.92 9.93 1.40
N GLU A 24 0.23 10.40 0.96
CA GLU A 24 1.47 10.41 1.75
C GLU A 24 1.29 11.16 3.08
N SER A 25 0.72 12.36 3.04
CA SER A 25 0.54 13.16 4.25
C SER A 25 -0.39 12.48 5.25
N GLN A 26 -1.41 11.79 4.77
CA GLN A 26 -2.35 11.05 5.61
C GLN A 26 -1.67 9.87 6.30
N ARG A 27 -0.79 9.18 5.56
CA ARG A 27 0.00 8.08 6.15
C ARG A 27 0.93 8.61 7.24
N GLN A 28 1.60 9.72 6.98
CA GLN A 28 2.52 10.32 7.96
C GLN A 28 1.80 10.74 9.24
N GLU A 29 0.59 11.24 9.13
CA GLU A 29 -0.21 11.65 10.30
C GLU A 29 -0.43 10.51 11.28
N VAL A 30 -0.52 9.27 10.80
CA VAL A 30 -0.73 8.11 11.67
C VAL A 30 0.56 7.30 11.89
N GLY A 31 1.70 7.84 11.47
CA GLY A 31 3.00 7.23 11.71
C GLY A 31 3.38 6.12 10.74
N ILE A 32 2.75 6.06 9.57
CA ILE A 32 3.08 5.09 8.53
C ILE A 32 4.10 5.71 7.59
N ASN A 33 5.29 5.10 7.49
CA ASN A 33 6.37 5.57 6.64
C ASN A 33 6.73 4.51 5.61
N THR A 34 6.76 4.89 4.34
CA THR A 34 7.14 3.98 3.26
C THR A 34 8.66 3.86 3.20
N ILE A 35 9.18 2.64 3.30
CA ILE A 35 10.61 2.37 3.19
C ILE A 35 10.98 2.12 1.75
N VAL A 36 10.23 1.26 1.07
CA VAL A 36 10.43 0.98 -0.35
C VAL A 36 9.09 0.67 -1.00
N VAL A 37 8.91 1.14 -2.22
CA VAL A 37 7.74 0.80 -3.05
C VAL A 37 8.22 0.66 -4.49
N ALA A 38 7.78 -0.41 -5.15
CA ALA A 38 8.19 -0.71 -6.53
C ALA A 38 7.20 -1.70 -7.14
N CYS A 39 7.31 -1.89 -8.45
CA CYS A 39 6.62 -2.99 -9.11
C CYS A 39 7.65 -4.00 -9.60
N GLU A 40 7.19 -5.17 -10.01
CA GLU A 40 8.08 -6.15 -10.61
C GLU A 40 8.57 -5.65 -11.96
N ALA A 41 9.85 -5.88 -12.26
CA ALA A 41 10.45 -5.40 -13.51
C ALA A 41 9.72 -5.94 -14.75
N GLU A 42 9.21 -7.16 -14.66
CA GLU A 42 8.52 -7.83 -15.77
C GLU A 42 6.99 -7.72 -15.69
N ASN A 43 6.46 -7.09 -14.64
CA ASN A 43 5.02 -7.01 -14.43
C ASN A 43 4.64 -5.75 -13.67
N SER A 44 4.26 -4.69 -14.39
CA SER A 44 3.87 -3.42 -13.80
C SER A 44 2.53 -3.48 -13.05
N ASN A 45 1.83 -4.61 -13.11
CA ASN A 45 0.59 -4.82 -12.37
C ASN A 45 0.81 -5.56 -11.04
N LYS A 46 2.06 -5.76 -10.63
CA LYS A 46 2.37 -6.38 -9.34
C LYS A 46 3.22 -5.43 -8.52
N MET A 47 2.64 -4.90 -7.45
CA MET A 47 3.29 -3.94 -6.56
C MET A 47 3.81 -4.63 -5.31
N HIS A 48 4.97 -4.18 -4.85
CA HIS A 48 5.58 -4.61 -3.59
C HIS A 48 5.99 -3.38 -2.79
N CYS A 49 5.74 -3.39 -1.49
CA CYS A 49 6.24 -2.31 -0.65
C CYS A 49 6.56 -2.82 0.76
N ILE A 50 7.44 -2.08 1.42
CA ILE A 50 7.74 -2.28 2.84
C ILE A 50 7.50 -0.94 3.53
N MET A 51 6.76 -0.97 4.62
CA MET A 51 6.44 0.22 5.41
C MET A 51 6.84 0.02 6.86
N GLU A 52 7.23 1.12 7.50
CA GLU A 52 7.37 1.18 8.95
C GLU A 52 6.04 1.66 9.51
N ILE A 53 5.47 0.91 10.46
CA ILE A 53 4.16 1.22 11.03
C ILE A 53 4.23 1.17 12.57
N PRO A 54 3.36 1.94 13.27
CA PRO A 54 3.31 1.87 14.74
C PRO A 54 2.81 0.51 15.24
N SER A 55 1.78 -0.04 14.59
CA SER A 55 1.20 -1.33 14.96
C SER A 55 0.35 -1.87 13.81
N MET A 56 0.00 -3.14 13.88
CA MET A 56 -0.93 -3.75 12.91
C MET A 56 -2.33 -3.12 12.99
N GLU A 57 -2.73 -2.69 14.17
CA GLU A 57 -4.03 -2.04 14.36
C GLU A 57 -4.11 -0.73 13.59
N VAL A 58 -3.03 0.05 13.60
CA VAL A 58 -2.98 1.33 12.89
C VAL A 58 -3.11 1.13 11.37
N ILE A 59 -2.35 0.18 10.81
CA ILE A 59 -2.43 -0.05 9.36
C ILE A 59 -3.79 -0.60 8.94
N LYS A 60 -4.38 -1.48 9.74
CA LYS A 60 -5.71 -2.03 9.46
C LYS A 60 -6.78 -0.94 9.52
N GLU A 61 -6.74 -0.10 10.54
CA GLU A 61 -7.67 1.02 10.67
C GLU A 61 -7.53 1.98 9.48
N PHE A 62 -6.29 2.33 9.12
CA PHE A 62 -6.03 3.22 8.00
C PHE A 62 -6.60 2.67 6.68
N MET A 63 -6.35 1.38 6.41
CA MET A 63 -6.79 0.75 5.17
C MET A 63 -8.30 0.56 5.10
N THR A 64 -9.00 0.53 6.22
CA THR A 64 -10.45 0.35 6.25
C THR A 64 -11.23 1.65 6.24
N ARG A 65 -10.56 2.80 6.30
CA ARG A 65 -11.24 4.09 6.18
C ARG A 65 -11.95 4.19 4.83
N PRO A 66 -13.20 4.69 4.78
CA PRO A 66 -13.93 4.78 3.51
C PRO A 66 -13.18 5.52 2.42
N GLU A 67 -12.53 6.64 2.74
CA GLU A 67 -11.74 7.41 1.77
C GLU A 67 -10.55 6.62 1.23
N ASN A 68 -9.95 5.77 2.04
CA ASN A 68 -8.82 4.96 1.60
C ASN A 68 -9.25 3.75 0.79
N GLN A 69 -10.41 3.18 1.09
CA GLN A 69 -10.99 2.13 0.27
C GLN A 69 -11.39 2.66 -1.10
N GLU A 70 -11.94 3.86 -1.15
CA GLU A 70 -12.27 4.53 -2.39
C GLU A 70 -11.01 4.80 -3.21
N ALA A 71 -9.94 5.25 -2.55
CA ALA A 71 -8.65 5.49 -3.21
C ALA A 71 -8.07 4.20 -3.80
N MET A 72 -8.16 3.09 -3.08
CA MET A 72 -7.68 1.79 -3.59
C MET A 72 -8.46 1.36 -4.83
N LYS A 73 -9.76 1.59 -4.85
CA LYS A 73 -10.58 1.32 -6.04
C LYS A 73 -10.11 2.15 -7.23
N LYS A 74 -9.92 3.45 -7.03
CA LYS A 74 -9.44 4.36 -8.08
C LYS A 74 -8.05 3.98 -8.57
N ALA A 75 -7.22 3.48 -7.67
CA ALA A 75 -5.86 3.04 -7.99
C ALA A 75 -5.82 1.71 -8.73
N GLY A 76 -6.96 1.00 -8.81
CA GLY A 76 -7.05 -0.27 -9.50
C GLY A 76 -6.52 -1.46 -8.70
N VAL A 77 -6.57 -1.39 -7.38
CA VAL A 77 -6.11 -2.49 -6.53
C VAL A 77 -7.13 -3.62 -6.58
N LYS A 78 -6.67 -4.80 -6.96
CA LYS A 78 -7.49 -6.01 -6.90
C LYS A 78 -7.54 -6.54 -5.48
N MET A 79 -8.70 -6.98 -5.04
CA MET A 79 -8.85 -7.56 -3.71
C MET A 79 -8.19 -8.93 -3.59
N GLU A 80 -8.03 -9.63 -4.69
CA GLU A 80 -7.36 -10.93 -4.74
C GLU A 80 -5.85 -10.74 -4.88
N GLY A 81 -5.08 -11.75 -4.45
CA GLY A 81 -3.62 -11.74 -4.60
C GLY A 81 -2.90 -10.74 -3.71
N ARG A 82 -3.57 -10.17 -2.73
CA ARG A 82 -2.95 -9.27 -1.77
C ARG A 82 -2.20 -10.07 -0.71
N ALA A 83 -1.06 -9.56 -0.30
CA ALA A 83 -0.30 -10.08 0.82
C ALA A 83 -0.01 -8.95 1.80
N MET A 84 -0.04 -9.27 3.10
CA MET A 84 0.25 -8.31 4.15
C MET A 84 0.94 -9.09 5.26
N ILE A 85 2.27 -8.98 5.32
CA ILE A 85 3.09 -9.84 6.15
C ILE A 85 3.91 -8.98 7.11
N PRO A 86 3.68 -9.09 8.44
CA PRO A 86 4.54 -8.44 9.42
C PRO A 86 5.94 -9.02 9.35
N LEU A 87 6.95 -8.15 9.45
CA LEU A 87 8.34 -8.54 9.38
C LEU A 87 9.02 -8.31 10.72
N ALA A 88 10.01 -9.17 11.03
CA ALA A 88 10.87 -9.02 12.18
C ALA A 88 12.27 -8.66 11.71
N GLY A 89 12.97 -7.89 12.55
CA GLY A 89 14.36 -7.51 12.25
C GLY A 89 14.60 -6.04 12.06
#